data_39fb1149da0af8a886c1ff51e60461bd
#
_entry.id   39fb1149da0af8a886c1ff51e60461bd
#
_cell.length_a   1.000
_cell.length_b   1.000
_cell.length_c   1.000
_cell.angle_alpha   90.00
_cell.angle_beta   90.00
_cell.angle_gamma   90.00
#
_symmetry.space_group_name_H-M   'P 1'
#
loop_
_entity.id
_entity.type
_entity.pdbx_description
1 polymer ?
#
loop_
_entity_poly.entity_id
_entity_poly.type
_entity_poly.pdbx_seq_one_letter_code
_entity_poly.pdbx_strand_id
1 'polypeptide(L)'
;KDPAIRRRKEAEGTHRTLSAETVTRVWEKASPALAKPLQPKNENEAGKLRMKLVQAGFRSEAAPSLFLSLKFALLIGGLFLGGGTVLLVAHLNGLPLLGQKNLVKCVLIAGGMFYLPELVLWWITKRRKEAIFLGLPDALDLMVVCVEAGLGLDQAMRRVSEEMEKSYPVIAEEFGLCNLHLQMGRSRAQVLQELGQRSGVDDLRALASILIQADKFGSSIAQALRVQSDSMRTRRRQIAEEKAAKTAVKLIFPLVLFIFPGIFVVLVGP
;
A
#
# COMPACT_ATOMS: atom_id res chain seq x y z
N LYS A 1 26.94 -26.55 -24.18
CA LYS A 1 26.36 -26.06 -22.90
C LYS A 1 26.27 -27.25 -21.97
N ASP A 2 27.16 -27.30 -20.97
CA ASP A 2 27.38 -28.43 -20.08
C ASP A 2 26.13 -28.83 -19.28
N PRO A 3 25.68 -30.09 -19.36
CA PRO A 3 24.52 -30.58 -18.60
C PRO A 3 24.76 -30.59 -17.08
N ALA A 4 26.03 -30.57 -16.64
CA ALA A 4 26.38 -30.47 -15.23
C ALA A 4 26.04 -29.12 -14.59
N ILE A 5 26.19 -28.03 -15.34
CA ILE A 5 25.86 -26.65 -14.87
C ILE A 5 24.34 -26.46 -14.74
N ARG A 6 23.59 -27.15 -15.63
CA ARG A 6 22.11 -27.09 -15.58
C ARG A 6 21.55 -27.81 -14.36
N ARG A 7 22.07 -29.01 -14.05
CA ARG A 7 21.70 -29.78 -12.85
C ARG A 7 22.07 -29.05 -11.55
N ARG A 8 23.19 -28.35 -11.52
CA ARG A 8 23.61 -27.57 -10.33
C ARG A 8 22.67 -26.36 -10.07
N LYS A 9 22.27 -25.65 -11.13
CA LYS A 9 21.28 -24.54 -11.01
C LYS A 9 19.89 -25.02 -10.65
N GLU A 10 19.46 -26.19 -11.13
CA GLU A 10 18.19 -26.81 -10.76
C GLU A 10 18.20 -27.29 -9.30
N ALA A 11 19.31 -27.87 -8.82
CA ALA A 11 19.46 -28.28 -7.42
C ALA A 11 19.52 -27.06 -6.45
N GLU A 12 20.22 -25.99 -6.80
CA GLU A 12 20.26 -24.74 -6.00
C GLU A 12 18.92 -24.01 -5.98
N GLY A 13 18.17 -24.03 -7.09
CA GLY A 13 16.81 -23.50 -7.18
C GLY A 13 15.84 -24.27 -6.28
N THR A 14 15.93 -25.60 -6.28
CA THR A 14 15.04 -26.49 -5.50
C THR A 14 15.30 -26.38 -3.99
N HIS A 15 16.57 -26.28 -3.56
CA HIS A 15 16.91 -26.09 -2.14
C HIS A 15 16.48 -24.71 -1.59
N ARG A 16 16.51 -23.67 -2.41
CA ARG A 16 16.08 -22.31 -1.99
C ARG A 16 14.56 -22.20 -1.87
N THR A 17 13.82 -22.88 -2.76
CA THR A 17 12.35 -22.91 -2.70
C THR A 17 11.84 -23.76 -1.53
N LEU A 18 12.45 -24.93 -1.28
CA LEU A 18 12.09 -25.82 -0.17
C LEU A 18 12.33 -25.17 1.21
N SER A 19 13.40 -24.40 1.38
CA SER A 19 13.65 -23.68 2.64
C SER A 19 12.69 -22.51 2.85
N ALA A 20 12.33 -21.80 1.80
CA ALA A 20 11.34 -20.72 1.86
C ALA A 20 9.93 -21.25 2.15
N GLU A 21 9.53 -22.35 1.53
CA GLU A 21 8.23 -23.00 1.78
C GLU A 21 8.12 -23.60 3.19
N THR A 22 9.18 -24.19 3.71
CA THR A 22 9.19 -24.71 5.09
C THR A 22 9.12 -23.59 6.11
N VAL A 23 9.84 -22.51 5.90
CA VAL A 23 9.77 -21.33 6.77
C VAL A 23 8.36 -20.70 6.73
N THR A 24 7.76 -20.54 5.57
CA THR A 24 6.39 -20.00 5.44
C THR A 24 5.36 -20.91 6.11
N ARG A 25 5.44 -22.23 5.97
CA ARG A 25 4.54 -23.19 6.64
C ARG A 25 4.69 -23.21 8.16
N VAL A 26 5.92 -23.08 8.67
CA VAL A 26 6.18 -23.00 10.12
C VAL A 26 5.65 -21.68 10.67
N TRP A 27 5.85 -20.55 9.95
CA TRP A 27 5.29 -19.26 10.31
C TRP A 27 3.75 -19.26 10.26
N GLU A 28 3.16 -19.90 9.27
CA GLU A 28 1.70 -20.00 9.13
C GLU A 28 1.06 -20.81 10.26
N LYS A 29 1.73 -21.86 10.74
CA LYS A 29 1.30 -22.64 11.91
C LYS A 29 1.55 -21.92 13.25
N ALA A 30 2.62 -21.17 13.37
CA ALA A 30 2.97 -20.44 14.60
C ALA A 30 2.24 -19.08 14.73
N SER A 31 1.83 -18.49 13.60
CA SER A 31 1.21 -17.17 13.54
C SER A 31 -0.05 -17.01 14.41
N PRO A 32 -1.00 -17.96 14.49
CA PRO A 32 -2.18 -17.78 15.33
C PRO A 32 -1.85 -17.79 16.83
N ALA A 33 -0.82 -18.50 17.25
CA ALA A 33 -0.40 -18.53 18.66
C ALA A 33 0.30 -17.22 19.07
N LEU A 34 1.15 -16.68 18.20
CA LEU A 34 1.88 -15.42 18.40
C LEU A 34 0.98 -14.17 18.22
N ALA A 35 -0.09 -14.28 17.45
CA ALA A 35 -1.03 -13.19 17.25
C ALA A 35 -2.03 -13.00 18.39
N LYS A 36 -2.29 -14.04 19.20
CA LYS A 36 -3.27 -14.01 20.31
C LYS A 36 -3.16 -12.81 21.24
N PRO A 37 -1.95 -12.42 21.75
CA PRO A 37 -1.85 -11.29 22.69
C PRO A 37 -2.12 -9.92 22.05
N LEU A 38 -2.02 -9.80 20.73
CA LEU A 38 -2.24 -8.55 19.98
C LEU A 38 -3.56 -8.55 19.19
N GLN A 39 -4.35 -9.62 19.27
CA GLN A 39 -5.65 -9.65 18.59
C GLN A 39 -6.55 -8.56 19.17
N PRO A 40 -7.11 -7.69 18.31
CA PRO A 40 -8.03 -6.67 18.76
C PRO A 40 -9.29 -7.34 19.33
N LYS A 41 -9.67 -6.97 20.57
CA LYS A 41 -10.89 -7.45 21.24
C LYS A 41 -12.17 -6.96 20.56
N ASN A 42 -12.07 -5.88 19.76
CA ASN A 42 -13.20 -5.28 19.06
C ASN A 42 -13.23 -5.75 17.59
N GLU A 43 -14.35 -6.31 17.16
CA GLU A 43 -14.57 -6.70 15.76
C GLU A 43 -14.36 -5.54 14.77
N ASN A 44 -14.69 -4.32 15.19
CA ASN A 44 -14.49 -3.11 14.39
C ASN A 44 -13.01 -2.81 14.11
N GLU A 45 -12.11 -3.08 15.06
CA GLU A 45 -10.66 -2.88 14.87
C GLU A 45 -10.06 -3.99 14.01
N ALA A 46 -10.52 -5.23 14.20
CA ALA A 46 -10.14 -6.34 13.34
C ALA A 46 -10.56 -6.10 11.89
N GLY A 47 -11.78 -5.59 11.66
CA GLY A 47 -12.28 -5.22 10.34
C GLY A 47 -11.46 -4.09 9.69
N LYS A 48 -11.10 -3.06 10.46
CA LYS A 48 -10.24 -1.95 9.98
C LYS A 48 -8.84 -2.44 9.60
N LEU A 49 -8.23 -3.32 10.40
CA LEU A 49 -6.92 -3.91 10.11
C LEU A 49 -6.99 -4.76 8.83
N ARG A 50 -8.01 -5.62 8.71
CA ARG A 50 -8.24 -6.43 7.52
C ARG A 50 -8.37 -5.55 6.27
N MET A 51 -9.15 -4.46 6.36
CA MET A 51 -9.33 -3.54 5.25
C MET A 51 -8.01 -2.84 4.85
N LYS A 52 -7.20 -2.39 5.82
CA LYS A 52 -5.88 -1.82 5.55
C LYS A 52 -4.96 -2.81 4.83
N LEU A 53 -4.95 -4.07 5.24
CA LEU A 53 -4.15 -5.13 4.60
C LEU A 53 -4.63 -5.43 3.18
N VAL A 54 -5.94 -5.49 2.95
CA VAL A 54 -6.54 -5.65 1.62
C VAL A 54 -6.16 -4.49 0.70
N GLN A 55 -6.20 -3.25 1.20
CA GLN A 55 -5.76 -2.06 0.46
C GLN A 55 -4.27 -2.06 0.13
N ALA A 56 -3.45 -2.71 0.95
CA ALA A 56 -2.03 -2.93 0.66
C ALA A 56 -1.78 -4.05 -0.36
N GLY A 57 -2.82 -4.86 -0.67
CA GLY A 57 -2.72 -6.00 -1.60
C GLY A 57 -2.63 -7.37 -0.92
N PHE A 58 -2.61 -7.42 0.42
CA PHE A 58 -2.60 -8.68 1.17
C PHE A 58 -4.03 -9.19 1.38
N ARG A 59 -4.47 -10.09 0.50
CA ARG A 59 -5.86 -10.59 0.44
C ARG A 59 -6.08 -11.93 1.14
N SER A 60 -5.01 -12.56 1.64
CA SER A 60 -5.08 -13.83 2.35
C SER A 60 -5.90 -13.69 3.64
N GLU A 61 -6.71 -14.68 3.96
CA GLU A 61 -7.43 -14.72 5.26
C GLU A 61 -6.47 -14.76 6.45
N ALA A 62 -5.28 -15.32 6.25
CA ALA A 62 -4.21 -15.37 7.25
C ALA A 62 -3.43 -14.04 7.38
N ALA A 63 -3.63 -13.06 6.47
CA ALA A 63 -2.86 -11.81 6.47
C ALA A 63 -2.92 -11.03 7.79
N PRO A 64 -4.08 -10.87 8.47
CA PRO A 64 -4.13 -10.18 9.75
C PRO A 64 -3.34 -10.90 10.85
N SER A 65 -3.42 -12.23 10.93
CA SER A 65 -2.67 -13.02 11.92
C SER A 65 -1.18 -12.98 11.66
N LEU A 66 -0.74 -13.06 10.40
CA LEU A 66 0.66 -12.93 10.00
C LEU A 66 1.21 -11.54 10.32
N PHE A 67 0.45 -10.49 10.06
CA PHE A 67 0.85 -9.12 10.38
C PHE A 67 1.01 -8.90 11.89
N LEU A 68 0.05 -9.40 12.69
CA LEU A 68 0.11 -9.29 14.15
C LEU A 68 1.25 -10.12 14.74
N SER A 69 1.49 -11.33 14.23
CA SER A 69 2.61 -12.17 14.67
C SER A 69 3.96 -11.54 14.32
N LEU A 70 4.09 -10.92 13.13
CA LEU A 70 5.28 -10.17 12.76
C LEU A 70 5.51 -8.97 13.67
N LYS A 71 4.45 -8.24 14.00
CA LYS A 71 4.49 -7.10 14.92
C LYS A 71 4.96 -7.52 16.33
N PHE A 72 4.47 -8.65 16.81
CA PHE A 72 4.86 -9.24 18.09
C PHE A 72 6.30 -9.75 18.09
N ALA A 73 6.72 -10.44 17.03
CA ALA A 73 8.10 -10.90 16.88
C ALA A 73 9.10 -9.74 16.85
N LEU A 74 8.76 -8.65 16.15
CA LEU A 74 9.59 -7.45 16.11
C LEU A 74 9.63 -6.71 17.45
N LEU A 75 8.56 -6.74 18.24
CA LEU A 75 8.56 -6.20 19.61
C LEU A 75 9.52 -6.98 20.49
N ILE A 76 9.46 -8.32 20.48
CA ILE A 76 10.38 -9.18 21.23
C ILE A 76 11.82 -8.97 20.75
N GLY A 77 12.04 -8.98 19.42
CA GLY A 77 13.36 -8.70 18.84
C GLY A 77 13.90 -7.32 19.22
N GLY A 78 13.07 -6.31 19.23
CA GLY A 78 13.40 -4.95 19.67
C GLY A 78 13.77 -4.88 21.16
N LEU A 79 13.09 -5.67 21.99
CA LEU A 79 13.41 -5.78 23.43
C LEU A 79 14.76 -6.47 23.64
N PHE A 80 15.05 -7.55 22.89
CA PHE A 80 16.34 -8.24 22.95
C PHE A 80 17.48 -7.36 22.43
N LEU A 81 17.30 -6.69 21.30
CA LEU A 81 18.29 -5.77 20.74
C LEU A 81 18.50 -4.55 21.65
N GLY A 82 17.41 -3.95 22.13
CA GLY A 82 17.47 -2.82 23.06
C GLY A 82 18.11 -3.20 24.39
N GLY A 83 17.74 -4.35 24.96
CA GLY A 83 18.38 -4.90 26.16
C GLY A 83 19.83 -5.25 25.93
N GLY A 84 20.17 -5.90 24.83
CA GLY A 84 21.54 -6.25 24.44
C GLY A 84 22.44 -5.03 24.27
N THR A 85 21.96 -3.98 23.58
CA THR A 85 22.74 -2.73 23.43
C THR A 85 22.92 -2.00 24.75
N VAL A 86 21.93 -2.00 25.61
CA VAL A 86 22.00 -1.40 26.95
C VAL A 86 23.02 -2.17 27.83
N LEU A 87 22.99 -3.51 27.81
CA LEU A 87 23.95 -4.35 28.53
C LEU A 87 25.39 -4.10 28.05
N LEU A 88 25.59 -4.02 26.72
CA LEU A 88 26.91 -3.81 26.13
C LEU A 88 27.48 -2.43 26.47
N VAL A 89 26.65 -1.38 26.36
CA VAL A 89 27.05 0.00 26.70
C VAL A 89 27.28 0.16 28.20
N ALA A 90 26.48 -0.48 29.07
CA ALA A 90 26.66 -0.45 30.51
C ALA A 90 27.94 -1.17 30.93
N HIS A 91 28.24 -2.31 30.29
CA HIS A 91 29.49 -3.06 30.55
C HIS A 91 30.73 -2.27 30.13
N LEU A 92 30.71 -1.59 29.00
CA LEU A 92 31.83 -0.81 28.48
C LEU A 92 32.08 0.49 29.27
N ASN A 93 31.04 1.12 29.79
CA ASN A 93 31.15 2.43 30.44
C ASN A 93 31.03 2.37 31.99
N GLY A 94 30.90 1.17 32.56
CA GLY A 94 30.76 1.01 34.05
C GLY A 94 29.51 1.67 34.63
N LEU A 95 28.47 1.92 33.80
CA LEU A 95 27.24 2.59 34.21
C LEU A 95 26.25 1.60 34.84
N PRO A 96 25.40 2.02 35.78
CA PRO A 96 24.37 1.14 36.36
C PRO A 96 23.38 0.68 35.29
N LEU A 97 23.18 -0.64 35.19
CA LEU A 97 22.30 -1.33 34.24
C LEU A 97 20.86 -0.78 34.24
N LEU A 98 20.35 -0.41 35.40
CA LEU A 98 18.99 0.10 35.64
C LEU A 98 18.91 1.64 35.64
N GLY A 99 19.88 2.34 35.06
CA GLY A 99 19.80 3.79 34.93
C GLY A 99 18.61 4.23 34.07
N GLN A 100 17.85 5.24 34.53
CA GLN A 100 16.67 5.77 33.85
C GLN A 100 16.93 6.07 32.36
N LYS A 101 18.12 6.59 32.01
CA LYS A 101 18.52 6.87 30.61
C LYS A 101 18.64 5.60 29.76
N ASN A 102 19.05 4.48 30.34
CA ASN A 102 19.21 3.20 29.65
C ASN A 102 17.86 2.51 29.42
N LEU A 103 16.94 2.60 30.37
CA LEU A 103 15.57 2.13 30.22
C LEU A 103 14.84 2.88 29.11
N VAL A 104 14.98 4.21 29.05
CA VAL A 104 14.37 5.02 27.98
C VAL A 104 14.89 4.61 26.59
N LYS A 105 16.18 4.35 26.43
CA LYS A 105 16.78 3.88 25.18
C LYS A 105 16.20 2.52 24.74
N CYS A 106 16.10 1.58 25.69
CA CYS A 106 15.52 0.26 25.43
C CYS A 106 14.06 0.37 24.94
N VAL A 107 13.24 1.18 25.63
CA VAL A 107 11.84 1.40 25.27
C VAL A 107 11.71 2.10 23.90
N LEU A 108 12.59 3.07 23.59
CA LEU A 108 12.59 3.73 22.29
C LEU A 108 12.94 2.77 21.15
N ILE A 109 13.93 1.90 21.33
CA ILE A 109 14.31 0.90 20.31
C ILE A 109 13.18 -0.12 20.12
N ALA A 110 12.64 -0.66 21.22
CA ALA A 110 11.52 -1.61 21.15
C ALA A 110 10.25 -0.99 20.53
N GLY A 111 9.94 0.27 20.88
CA GLY A 111 8.83 1.02 20.31
C GLY A 111 9.03 1.29 18.81
N GLY A 112 10.23 1.69 18.40
CA GLY A 112 10.58 1.89 17.00
C GLY A 112 10.40 0.61 16.17
N MET A 113 10.89 -0.52 16.67
CA MET A 113 10.72 -1.83 16.02
C MET A 113 9.25 -2.26 15.93
N PHE A 114 8.45 -1.95 16.94
CA PHE A 114 7.02 -2.25 16.95
C PHE A 114 6.22 -1.43 15.92
N TYR A 115 6.61 -0.16 15.67
CA TYR A 115 5.95 0.69 14.69
C TYR A 115 6.44 0.46 13.25
N LEU A 116 7.59 -0.17 13.07
CA LEU A 116 8.21 -0.40 11.76
C LEU A 116 7.28 -1.13 10.77
N PRO A 117 6.61 -2.26 11.10
CA PRO A 117 5.71 -2.93 10.16
C PRO A 117 4.49 -2.09 9.77
N GLU A 118 4.01 -1.21 10.66
CA GLU A 118 2.89 -0.31 10.35
C GLU A 118 3.30 0.78 9.37
N LEU A 119 4.50 1.32 9.51
CA LEU A 119 5.09 2.29 8.59
C LEU A 119 5.33 1.68 7.20
N VAL A 120 5.83 0.45 7.15
CA VAL A 120 6.01 -0.29 5.90
C VAL A 120 4.66 -0.56 5.22
N LEU A 121 3.66 -1.00 5.98
CA LEU A 121 2.30 -1.22 5.47
C LEU A 121 1.69 0.07 4.91
N TRP A 122 1.82 1.18 5.63
CA TRP A 122 1.36 2.48 5.18
C TRP A 122 2.03 2.90 3.86
N TRP A 123 3.34 2.70 3.74
CA TRP A 123 4.10 3.04 2.54
C TRP A 123 3.69 2.19 1.33
N ILE A 124 3.51 0.86 1.51
CA ILE A 124 3.02 -0.05 0.47
C ILE A 124 1.62 0.37 0.03
N THR A 125 0.71 0.61 0.99
CA THR A 125 -0.66 1.06 0.70
C THR A 125 -0.67 2.37 -0.06
N LYS A 126 0.16 3.34 0.32
CA LYS A 126 0.27 4.63 -0.35
C LYS A 126 0.75 4.47 -1.79
N ARG A 127 1.79 3.68 -2.02
CA ARG A 127 2.29 3.39 -3.38
C ARG A 127 1.25 2.69 -4.24
N ARG A 128 0.52 1.72 -3.68
CA ARG A 128 -0.54 1.02 -4.40
C ARG A 128 -1.69 1.96 -4.79
N LYS A 129 -2.13 2.81 -3.86
CA LYS A 129 -3.16 3.82 -4.15
C LYS A 129 -2.72 4.81 -5.21
N GLU A 130 -1.49 5.26 -5.18
CA GLU A 130 -0.91 6.16 -6.18
C GLU A 130 -0.84 5.48 -7.56
N ALA A 131 -0.44 4.21 -7.63
CA ALA A 131 -0.42 3.45 -8.88
C ALA A 131 -1.83 3.29 -9.48
N ILE A 132 -2.86 3.02 -8.66
CA ILE A 132 -4.25 2.98 -9.09
C ILE A 132 -4.69 4.35 -9.60
N PHE A 133 -4.45 5.42 -8.85
CA PHE A 133 -4.81 6.78 -9.22
C PHE A 133 -4.18 7.21 -10.56
N LEU A 134 -2.93 6.84 -10.79
CA LEU A 134 -2.23 7.16 -12.03
C LEU A 134 -2.74 6.35 -13.23
N GLY A 135 -3.14 5.11 -13.08
CA GLY A 135 -3.67 4.28 -14.16
C GLY A 135 -5.15 4.48 -14.44
N LEU A 136 -5.91 5.07 -13.50
CA LEU A 136 -7.37 5.11 -13.58
C LEU A 136 -7.92 5.90 -14.80
N PRO A 137 -7.39 7.09 -15.17
CA PRO A 137 -7.89 7.79 -16.37
C PRO A 137 -7.69 6.99 -17.64
N ASP A 138 -6.55 6.35 -17.81
CA ASP A 138 -6.25 5.54 -19.00
C ASP A 138 -7.16 4.30 -19.07
N ALA A 139 -7.47 3.71 -17.90
CA ALA A 139 -8.45 2.64 -17.79
C ALA A 139 -9.86 3.08 -18.17
N LEU A 140 -10.26 4.29 -17.74
CA LEU A 140 -11.56 4.87 -18.08
C LEU A 140 -11.68 5.17 -19.56
N ASP A 141 -10.64 5.73 -20.17
CA ASP A 141 -10.62 6.03 -21.61
C ASP A 141 -10.80 4.75 -22.44
N LEU A 142 -10.06 3.70 -22.08
CA LEU A 142 -10.19 2.40 -22.72
C LEU A 142 -11.59 1.80 -22.50
N MET A 143 -12.14 1.96 -21.30
CA MET A 143 -13.48 1.49 -20.97
C MET A 143 -14.57 2.23 -21.79
N VAL A 144 -14.42 3.55 -21.96
CA VAL A 144 -15.30 4.37 -22.82
C VAL A 144 -15.30 3.83 -24.24
N VAL A 145 -14.12 3.63 -24.83
CA VAL A 145 -13.97 3.10 -26.20
C VAL A 145 -14.65 1.73 -26.33
N CYS A 146 -14.45 0.84 -25.37
CA CYS A 146 -15.06 -0.48 -25.38
C CYS A 146 -16.60 -0.42 -25.32
N VAL A 147 -17.15 0.43 -24.44
CA VAL A 147 -18.60 0.57 -24.28
C VAL A 147 -19.23 1.27 -25.50
N GLU A 148 -18.58 2.27 -26.09
CA GLU A 148 -19.02 2.92 -27.34
C GLU A 148 -18.96 1.99 -28.53
N ALA A 149 -18.04 1.03 -28.54
CA ALA A 149 -17.99 -0.05 -29.54
C ALA A 149 -19.08 -1.13 -29.31
N GLY A 150 -19.94 -0.97 -28.29
CA GLY A 150 -21.07 -1.87 -28.03
C GLY A 150 -20.76 -3.02 -27.07
N LEU A 151 -19.59 -3.06 -26.44
CA LEU A 151 -19.27 -4.04 -25.42
C LEU A 151 -20.05 -3.74 -24.12
N GLY A 152 -20.60 -4.77 -23.49
CA GLY A 152 -21.16 -4.64 -22.15
C GLY A 152 -20.10 -4.27 -21.12
N LEU A 153 -20.50 -3.64 -20.01
CA LEU A 153 -19.59 -3.17 -18.96
C LEU A 153 -18.64 -4.27 -18.46
N ASP A 154 -19.13 -5.49 -18.30
CA ASP A 154 -18.35 -6.62 -17.81
C ASP A 154 -17.23 -7.02 -18.79
N GLN A 155 -17.56 -7.02 -20.08
CA GLN A 155 -16.59 -7.28 -21.14
C GLN A 155 -15.60 -6.12 -21.30
N ALA A 156 -16.06 -4.88 -21.13
CA ALA A 156 -15.19 -3.71 -21.13
C ALA A 156 -14.17 -3.77 -19.97
N MET A 157 -14.61 -4.10 -18.75
CA MET A 157 -13.72 -4.27 -17.60
C MET A 157 -12.70 -5.40 -17.83
N ARG A 158 -13.12 -6.49 -18.48
CA ARG A 158 -12.22 -7.59 -18.84
C ARG A 158 -11.16 -7.11 -19.84
N ARG A 159 -11.57 -6.43 -20.89
CA ARG A 159 -10.65 -5.90 -21.91
C ARG A 159 -9.64 -4.93 -21.31
N VAL A 160 -10.09 -4.05 -20.42
CA VAL A 160 -9.24 -3.12 -19.68
C VAL A 160 -8.21 -3.88 -18.82
N SER A 161 -8.60 -4.94 -18.11
CA SER A 161 -7.66 -5.72 -17.29
C SER A 161 -6.60 -6.40 -18.14
N GLU A 162 -6.94 -6.92 -19.33
CA GLU A 162 -6.00 -7.58 -20.24
C GLU A 162 -5.02 -6.58 -20.87
N GLU A 163 -5.51 -5.44 -21.36
CA GLU A 163 -4.69 -4.43 -22.06
C GLU A 163 -3.74 -3.66 -21.11
N MET A 164 -4.20 -3.41 -19.88
CA MET A 164 -3.44 -2.61 -18.92
C MET A 164 -2.47 -3.43 -18.08
N GLU A 165 -2.42 -4.75 -18.22
CA GLU A 165 -1.56 -5.63 -17.41
C GLU A 165 -0.08 -5.21 -17.44
N LYS A 166 0.43 -4.78 -18.59
CA LYS A 166 1.83 -4.36 -18.77
C LYS A 166 2.10 -2.94 -18.28
N SER A 167 1.15 -2.02 -18.48
CA SER A 167 1.34 -0.59 -18.19
C SER A 167 0.98 -0.23 -16.75
N TYR A 168 -0.13 -0.79 -16.25
CA TYR A 168 -0.67 -0.50 -14.92
C TYR A 168 -1.15 -1.78 -14.23
N PRO A 169 -0.23 -2.68 -13.83
CA PRO A 169 -0.59 -4.01 -13.34
C PRO A 169 -1.52 -3.99 -12.12
N VAL A 170 -1.40 -2.96 -11.25
CA VAL A 170 -2.22 -2.86 -10.04
C VAL A 170 -3.70 -2.65 -10.36
N ILE A 171 -4.01 -1.77 -11.31
CA ILE A 171 -5.41 -1.51 -11.71
C ILE A 171 -5.96 -2.64 -12.56
N ALA A 172 -5.12 -3.24 -13.42
CA ALA A 172 -5.47 -4.42 -14.19
C ALA A 172 -5.87 -5.60 -13.28
N GLU A 173 -5.13 -5.83 -12.21
CA GLU A 173 -5.42 -6.83 -11.17
C GLU A 173 -6.77 -6.55 -10.48
N GLU A 174 -7.10 -5.29 -10.16
CA GLU A 174 -8.36 -4.94 -9.51
C GLU A 174 -9.57 -5.19 -10.44
N PHE A 175 -9.47 -4.83 -11.72
CA PHE A 175 -10.51 -5.12 -12.70
C PHE A 175 -10.61 -6.62 -13.02
N GLY A 176 -9.48 -7.34 -13.09
CA GLY A 176 -9.44 -8.78 -13.25
C GLY A 176 -10.19 -9.52 -12.15
N LEU A 177 -10.01 -9.08 -10.89
CA LEU A 177 -10.77 -9.61 -9.75
C LEU A 177 -12.27 -9.32 -9.84
N CYS A 178 -12.65 -8.14 -10.32
CA CYS A 178 -14.05 -7.85 -10.55
C CYS A 178 -14.66 -8.85 -11.54
N ASN A 179 -13.98 -9.10 -12.65
CA ASN A 179 -14.43 -10.10 -13.63
C ASN A 179 -14.54 -11.50 -13.02
N LEU A 180 -13.57 -11.92 -12.22
CA LEU A 180 -13.61 -13.21 -11.55
C LEU A 180 -14.84 -13.33 -10.64
N HIS A 181 -15.14 -12.30 -9.85
CA HIS A 181 -16.30 -12.28 -8.97
C HIS A 181 -17.63 -12.29 -9.74
N LEU A 182 -17.69 -11.56 -10.88
CA LEU A 182 -18.86 -11.59 -11.76
C LEU A 182 -19.09 -12.98 -12.38
N GLN A 183 -18.04 -13.66 -12.82
CA GLN A 183 -18.09 -15.04 -13.32
C GLN A 183 -18.53 -16.03 -12.26
N MET A 184 -18.24 -15.77 -10.99
CA MET A 184 -18.73 -16.54 -9.84
C MET A 184 -20.22 -16.28 -9.53
N GLY A 185 -20.92 -15.47 -10.31
CA GLY A 185 -22.35 -15.17 -10.13
C GLY A 185 -22.66 -14.10 -9.08
N ARG A 186 -21.67 -13.34 -8.61
CA ARG A 186 -21.93 -12.23 -7.69
C ARG A 186 -22.60 -11.06 -8.39
N SER A 187 -23.47 -10.34 -7.72
CA SER A 187 -24.17 -9.19 -8.31
C SER A 187 -23.18 -8.07 -8.67
N ARG A 188 -23.39 -7.44 -9.85
CA ARG A 188 -22.55 -6.35 -10.33
C ARG A 188 -22.42 -5.21 -9.33
N ALA A 189 -23.51 -4.82 -8.69
CA ALA A 189 -23.50 -3.76 -7.69
C ALA A 189 -22.59 -4.10 -6.50
N GLN A 190 -22.62 -5.34 -5.99
CA GLN A 190 -21.74 -5.77 -4.91
C GLN A 190 -20.26 -5.77 -5.33
N VAL A 191 -19.97 -6.28 -6.54
CA VAL A 191 -18.58 -6.33 -7.06
C VAL A 191 -17.99 -4.94 -7.23
N LEU A 192 -18.76 -4.00 -7.79
CA LEU A 192 -18.33 -2.61 -7.94
C LEU A 192 -18.16 -1.90 -6.59
N GLN A 193 -19.07 -2.14 -5.64
CA GLN A 193 -18.94 -1.60 -4.28
C GLN A 193 -17.68 -2.12 -3.58
N GLU A 194 -17.41 -3.42 -3.70
CA GLU A 194 -16.19 -4.02 -3.15
C GLU A 194 -14.92 -3.47 -3.82
N LEU A 195 -14.95 -3.23 -5.14
CA LEU A 195 -13.85 -2.59 -5.86
C LEU A 195 -13.51 -1.23 -5.26
N GLY A 196 -14.52 -0.38 -5.04
CA GLY A 196 -14.35 0.94 -4.44
C GLY A 196 -13.79 0.89 -3.00
N GLN A 197 -14.25 -0.08 -2.20
CA GLN A 197 -13.76 -0.25 -0.82
C GLN A 197 -12.35 -0.83 -0.76
N ARG A 198 -12.08 -1.84 -1.59
CA ARG A 198 -10.82 -2.59 -1.60
C ARG A 198 -9.65 -1.75 -2.14
N SER A 199 -9.89 -0.92 -3.14
CA SER A 199 -8.87 -0.03 -3.70
C SER A 199 -8.43 1.04 -2.71
N GLY A 200 -9.35 1.53 -1.88
CA GLY A 200 -9.12 2.63 -0.96
C GLY A 200 -8.80 3.96 -1.66
N VAL A 201 -9.10 4.09 -2.96
CA VAL A 201 -8.96 5.31 -3.76
C VAL A 201 -10.35 5.92 -3.94
N ASP A 202 -10.52 7.17 -3.50
CA ASP A 202 -11.83 7.83 -3.50
C ASP A 202 -12.40 8.01 -4.91
N ASP A 203 -11.54 8.27 -5.91
CA ASP A 203 -11.95 8.41 -7.30
C ASP A 203 -12.50 7.08 -7.87
N LEU A 204 -11.90 5.94 -7.52
CA LEU A 204 -12.40 4.63 -7.95
C LEU A 204 -13.69 4.26 -7.20
N ARG A 205 -13.83 4.70 -5.95
CA ARG A 205 -15.09 4.55 -5.20
C ARG A 205 -16.21 5.38 -5.80
N ALA A 206 -15.93 6.63 -6.19
CA ALA A 206 -16.89 7.48 -6.89
C ALA A 206 -17.31 6.87 -8.24
N LEU A 207 -16.35 6.38 -9.02
CA LEU A 207 -16.62 5.66 -10.27
C LEU A 207 -17.54 4.45 -10.03
N ALA A 208 -17.23 3.61 -9.04
CA ALA A 208 -18.06 2.45 -8.72
C ALA A 208 -19.50 2.85 -8.39
N SER A 209 -19.69 3.92 -7.62
CA SER A 209 -21.03 4.45 -7.30
C SER A 209 -21.78 4.96 -8.53
N ILE A 210 -21.09 5.67 -9.44
CA ILE A 210 -21.64 6.16 -10.70
C ILE A 210 -22.07 4.99 -11.59
N LEU A 211 -21.24 3.95 -11.71
CA LEU A 211 -21.54 2.76 -12.51
C LEU A 211 -22.74 1.98 -11.95
N ILE A 212 -22.84 1.84 -10.61
CA ILE A 212 -23.98 1.20 -9.96
C ILE A 212 -25.28 1.99 -10.26
N GLN A 213 -25.21 3.32 -10.21
CA GLN A 213 -26.36 4.17 -10.53
C GLN A 213 -26.72 4.07 -12.01
N ALA A 214 -25.76 4.12 -12.92
CA ALA A 214 -25.99 3.99 -14.36
C ALA A 214 -26.63 2.65 -14.72
N ASP A 215 -26.15 1.56 -14.13
CA ASP A 215 -26.71 0.21 -14.31
C ASP A 215 -28.16 0.12 -13.80
N LYS A 216 -28.45 0.75 -12.65
CA LYS A 216 -29.78 0.70 -12.04
C LYS A 216 -30.83 1.55 -12.76
N PHE A 217 -30.44 2.71 -13.28
CA PHE A 217 -31.36 3.67 -13.90
C PHE A 217 -31.35 3.64 -15.42
N GLY A 218 -30.54 2.78 -16.06
CA GLY A 218 -30.46 2.66 -17.52
C GLY A 218 -29.86 3.89 -18.20
N SER A 219 -29.15 4.75 -17.46
CA SER A 219 -28.43 5.89 -18.03
C SER A 219 -27.24 5.42 -18.87
N SER A 220 -26.81 6.26 -19.83
CA SER A 220 -25.66 5.92 -20.69
C SER A 220 -24.38 5.76 -19.86
N ILE A 221 -23.94 4.52 -19.70
CA ILE A 221 -22.67 4.19 -19.00
C ILE A 221 -21.49 4.87 -19.69
N ALA A 222 -21.50 4.92 -21.05
CA ALA A 222 -20.43 5.58 -21.81
C ALA A 222 -20.32 7.07 -21.46
N GLN A 223 -21.44 7.77 -21.35
CA GLN A 223 -21.45 9.18 -20.99
C GLN A 223 -20.96 9.39 -19.56
N ALA A 224 -21.38 8.55 -18.60
CA ALA A 224 -20.93 8.62 -17.21
C ALA A 224 -19.42 8.40 -17.09
N LEU A 225 -18.88 7.41 -17.81
CA LEU A 225 -17.45 7.11 -17.88
C LEU A 225 -16.65 8.27 -18.48
N ARG A 226 -17.15 8.88 -19.57
CA ARG A 226 -16.49 10.01 -20.23
C ARG A 226 -16.38 11.22 -19.30
N VAL A 227 -17.48 11.60 -18.65
CA VAL A 227 -17.49 12.71 -17.68
C VAL A 227 -16.51 12.43 -16.54
N GLN A 228 -16.46 11.20 -16.06
CA GLN A 228 -15.52 10.81 -14.98
C GLN A 228 -14.06 10.86 -15.46
N SER A 229 -13.76 10.41 -16.69
CA SER A 229 -12.40 10.49 -17.25
C SER A 229 -11.94 11.94 -17.37
N ASP A 230 -12.76 12.83 -17.92
CA ASP A 230 -12.44 14.26 -18.06
C ASP A 230 -12.23 14.93 -16.69
N SER A 231 -13.07 14.59 -15.72
CA SER A 231 -12.92 15.06 -14.32
C SER A 231 -11.57 14.65 -13.73
N MET A 232 -11.14 13.41 -13.94
CA MET A 232 -9.88 12.91 -13.43
C MET A 232 -8.66 13.52 -14.12
N ARG A 233 -8.74 13.77 -15.43
CA ARG A 233 -7.69 14.50 -16.16
C ARG A 233 -7.51 15.91 -15.61
N THR A 234 -8.63 16.61 -15.39
CA THR A 234 -8.62 17.94 -14.77
C THR A 234 -8.03 17.90 -13.35
N ARG A 235 -8.43 16.93 -12.54
CA ARG A 235 -7.90 16.76 -11.18
C ARG A 235 -6.39 16.46 -11.16
N ARG A 236 -5.90 15.62 -12.10
CA ARG A 236 -4.44 15.39 -12.24
C ARG A 236 -3.69 16.69 -12.52
N ARG A 237 -4.21 17.51 -13.43
CA ARG A 237 -3.61 18.80 -13.77
C ARG A 237 -3.59 19.73 -12.54
N GLN A 238 -4.69 19.84 -11.82
CA GLN A 238 -4.78 20.63 -10.60
C GLN A 238 -3.79 20.17 -9.53
N ILE A 239 -3.62 18.86 -9.30
CA ILE A 239 -2.64 18.32 -8.36
C ILE A 239 -1.20 18.65 -8.80
N ALA A 240 -0.90 18.61 -10.09
CA ALA A 240 0.41 18.99 -10.60
C ALA A 240 0.69 20.48 -10.41
N GLU A 241 -0.28 21.34 -10.70
CA GLU A 241 -0.22 22.79 -10.48
C GLU A 241 -0.06 23.14 -8.99
N GLU A 242 -0.81 22.46 -8.11
CA GLU A 242 -0.68 22.62 -6.66
C GLU A 242 0.70 22.21 -6.14
N LYS A 243 1.24 21.10 -6.64
CA LYS A 243 2.61 20.67 -6.29
C LYS A 243 3.65 21.70 -6.75
N ALA A 244 3.49 22.24 -7.95
CA ALA A 244 4.37 23.29 -8.48
C ALA A 244 4.30 24.57 -7.63
N ALA A 245 3.09 25.01 -7.30
CA ALA A 245 2.88 26.19 -6.45
C ALA A 245 3.48 26.00 -5.03
N LYS A 246 3.28 24.82 -4.42
CA LYS A 246 3.90 24.48 -3.12
C LYS A 246 5.42 24.48 -3.17
N THR A 247 6.01 24.09 -4.30
CA THR A 247 7.48 24.11 -4.48
C THR A 247 7.99 25.54 -4.55
N ALA A 248 7.29 26.43 -5.25
CA ALA A 248 7.65 27.87 -5.29
C ALA A 248 7.63 28.49 -3.89
N VAL A 249 6.59 28.21 -3.08
CA VAL A 249 6.52 28.69 -1.69
C VAL A 249 7.65 28.13 -0.83
N LYS A 250 8.05 26.87 -1.01
CA LYS A 250 9.17 26.28 -0.26
C LYS A 250 10.52 26.93 -0.60
N LEU A 251 10.70 27.49 -1.80
CA LEU A 251 11.92 28.19 -2.19
C LEU A 251 12.05 29.57 -1.52
N ILE A 252 10.93 30.17 -1.08
CA ILE A 252 10.96 31.45 -0.36
C ILE A 252 11.66 31.30 0.99
N PHE A 253 11.50 30.16 1.68
CA PHE A 253 12.09 29.94 3.00
C PHE A 253 13.63 30.02 3.00
N PRO A 254 14.37 29.26 2.18
CA PRO A 254 15.83 29.42 2.11
C PRO A 254 16.25 30.78 1.55
N LEU A 255 15.47 31.36 0.63
CA LEU A 255 15.77 32.69 0.08
C LEU A 255 15.74 33.77 1.16
N VAL A 256 14.68 33.79 1.98
CA VAL A 256 14.57 34.72 3.12
C VAL A 256 15.64 34.44 4.17
N LEU A 257 15.92 33.17 4.48
CA LEU A 257 16.87 32.78 5.52
C LEU A 257 18.33 33.16 5.17
N PHE A 258 18.70 33.09 3.88
CA PHE A 258 20.08 33.38 3.44
C PHE A 258 20.26 34.81 2.91
N ILE A 259 19.28 35.34 2.18
CA ILE A 259 19.43 36.67 1.57
C ILE A 259 19.16 37.76 2.60
N PHE A 260 18.17 37.60 3.48
CA PHE A 260 17.82 38.62 4.48
C PHE A 260 19.00 38.95 5.43
N PRO A 261 19.72 38.01 6.05
CA PRO A 261 20.92 38.28 6.82
C PRO A 261 22.04 38.91 5.99
N GLY A 262 22.22 38.44 4.73
CA GLY A 262 23.24 39.00 3.83
C GLY A 262 23.01 40.51 3.54
N ILE A 263 21.76 40.87 3.24
CA ILE A 263 21.39 42.30 3.03
C ILE A 263 21.60 43.09 4.32
N PHE A 264 21.26 42.50 5.48
CA PHE A 264 21.40 43.18 6.77
C PHE A 264 22.87 43.49 7.11
N VAL A 265 23.76 42.54 6.83
CA VAL A 265 25.21 42.71 7.01
C VAL A 265 25.75 43.82 6.10
N VAL A 266 25.30 43.91 4.85
CA VAL A 266 25.73 44.91 3.90
C VAL A 266 25.20 46.31 4.26
N LEU A 267 23.95 46.40 4.81
CA LEU A 267 23.31 47.67 5.17
C LEU A 267 23.80 48.26 6.51
N VAL A 268 24.17 47.40 7.47
CA VAL A 268 24.53 47.79 8.85
C VAL A 268 26.03 47.67 9.10
N GLY A 269 26.78 47.03 8.19
CA GLY A 269 28.18 46.65 8.36
C GLY A 269 29.27 47.69 8.03
N PRO A 270 29.11 48.83 7.39
CA PRO A 270 30.16 49.87 7.27
C PRO A 270 30.12 50.86 8.44
#